data_73e563ed399a28106f0bdbe68edf517e
#
_entry.id   73e563ed399a28106f0bdbe68edf517e
#
_cell.length_a   1.000
_cell.length_b   1.000
_cell.length_c   1.000
_cell.angle_alpha   90.00
_cell.angle_beta   90.00
_cell.angle_gamma   90.00
#
_symmetry.space_group_name_H-M   'P 1'
#
loop_
_entity.id
_entity.type
_entity.pdbx_description
1 polymer ?
#
loop_
_entity_poly.entity_id
_entity_poly.type
_entity_poly.pdbx_seq_one_letter_code
_entity_poly.pdbx_strand_id
1 'polypeptide(L)'
;MKRIFFGTIILSALLLVFSSCGTRNARKAAGALSDSLKTALEMENKMMEEPEFEIVTTHGTMKLKLYSKTPKHRDNFVQLVKEKYYDGIRFHRVIEGFMIQAGDPYSRDTSKIDLWGQGGPDYTVPAEFVNEYWHKKGAIAAARKGDMANPRKASTGSQFYIVHDENACLHLDGQYTIFGEVTEGLDVIDRIAAVPVDRYDRPYEDVIIKEIRPVSVPVADPEEPADTLKTE
;
A
#
# COMPACT_ATOMS: atom_id res chain seq x y z
N MET A 1 5.16 16.98 20.37
CA MET A 1 5.41 15.96 21.39
C MET A 1 4.09 15.38 21.88
N LYS A 2 3.69 14.21 21.38
CA LYS A 2 2.76 13.27 22.05
C LYS A 2 2.88 11.95 21.29
N ARG A 3 3.77 11.08 21.79
CA ARG A 3 3.84 9.68 21.40
C ARG A 3 2.60 9.01 21.96
N ILE A 4 1.71 8.53 21.10
CA ILE A 4 0.55 7.74 21.48
C ILE A 4 1.01 6.29 21.56
N PHE A 5 0.98 5.77 22.78
CA PHE A 5 1.22 4.41 23.21
C PHE A 5 0.19 3.46 22.59
N PHE A 6 0.63 2.57 21.71
CA PHE A 6 -0.08 1.34 21.33
C PHE A 6 0.77 0.12 21.72
N GLY A 7 1.20 0.06 22.96
CA GLY A 7 2.13 -0.98 23.40
C GLY A 7 1.82 -1.62 24.75
N THR A 8 0.57 -1.59 25.24
CA THR A 8 0.33 -1.95 26.65
C THR A 8 -0.80 -2.95 26.91
N ILE A 9 -1.16 -3.82 25.98
CA ILE A 9 -2.21 -4.84 26.24
C ILE A 9 -1.69 -6.30 26.24
N ILE A 10 -0.46 -6.58 25.82
CA ILE A 10 0.04 -7.98 25.77
C ILE A 10 0.87 -8.40 27.00
N LEU A 11 1.15 -7.52 27.95
CA LEU A 11 2.07 -7.83 29.07
C LEU A 11 1.39 -8.35 30.36
N SER A 12 0.08 -8.52 30.43
CA SER A 12 -0.62 -8.95 31.65
C SER A 12 -1.00 -10.44 31.72
N ALA A 13 -0.76 -11.23 30.68
CA ALA A 13 -1.12 -12.67 30.67
C ALA A 13 0.04 -13.63 31.02
N LEU A 14 1.25 -13.14 31.34
CA LEU A 14 2.44 -14.00 31.47
C LEU A 14 2.89 -14.29 32.89
N LEU A 15 2.09 -14.05 33.93
CA LEU A 15 2.54 -14.16 35.34
C LEU A 15 1.84 -15.21 36.21
N LEU A 16 1.05 -16.13 35.65
CA LEU A 16 0.27 -17.09 36.48
C LEU A 16 0.46 -18.59 36.19
N VAL A 17 1.53 -19.02 35.53
CA VAL A 17 1.77 -20.47 35.37
C VAL A 17 3.19 -20.85 35.78
N PHE A 18 3.59 -20.58 37.02
CA PHE A 18 4.73 -21.23 37.64
C PHE A 18 4.31 -21.78 39.02
N SER A 19 3.58 -22.88 38.98
CA SER A 19 3.63 -23.88 40.08
C SER A 19 2.97 -25.17 39.62
N SER A 20 3.75 -26.23 39.66
CA SER A 20 3.37 -27.65 39.69
C SER A 20 3.58 -28.45 38.43
N CYS A 21 4.51 -29.39 38.55
CA CYS A 21 4.62 -30.70 37.91
C CYS A 21 4.53 -30.75 36.38
N GLY A 22 5.70 -30.52 35.71
CA GLY A 22 5.81 -30.54 34.24
C GLY A 22 5.69 -31.92 33.62
N THR A 23 4.53 -32.28 33.17
CA THR A 23 4.37 -33.40 32.26
C THR A 23 4.94 -33.05 30.86
N ARG A 24 5.41 -34.04 30.07
CA ARG A 24 5.92 -33.85 28.70
C ARG A 24 4.95 -33.05 27.82
N ASN A 25 3.65 -33.13 28.08
CA ASN A 25 2.61 -32.43 27.36
C ASN A 25 2.61 -30.91 27.63
N ALA A 26 2.88 -30.46 28.85
CA ALA A 26 2.97 -29.03 29.17
C ALA A 26 4.18 -28.37 28.51
N ARG A 27 5.31 -29.05 28.41
CA ARG A 27 6.50 -28.55 27.69
C ARG A 27 6.26 -28.47 26.19
N LYS A 28 5.54 -29.44 25.60
CA LYS A 28 5.18 -29.44 24.19
C LYS A 28 4.19 -28.31 23.86
N ALA A 29 3.21 -28.08 24.73
CA ALA A 29 2.25 -26.98 24.61
C ALA A 29 2.94 -25.61 24.76
N ALA A 30 3.86 -25.45 25.71
CA ALA A 30 4.64 -24.22 25.88
C ALA A 30 5.55 -23.93 24.68
N GLY A 31 6.15 -24.97 24.08
CA GLY A 31 6.93 -24.85 22.85
C GLY A 31 6.08 -24.39 21.66
N ALA A 32 4.94 -25.04 21.44
CA ALA A 32 4.01 -24.66 20.37
C ALA A 32 3.47 -23.22 20.53
N LEU A 33 3.18 -22.78 21.76
CA LEU A 33 2.76 -21.40 22.05
C LEU A 33 3.89 -20.41 21.79
N SER A 34 5.14 -20.75 22.14
CA SER A 34 6.31 -19.93 21.83
C SER A 34 6.54 -19.78 20.33
N ASP A 35 6.39 -20.86 19.56
CA ASP A 35 6.55 -20.83 18.12
C ASP A 35 5.43 -20.05 17.45
N SER A 36 4.19 -20.20 17.91
CA SER A 36 3.04 -19.39 17.44
C SER A 36 3.24 -17.90 17.71
N LEU A 37 3.75 -17.52 18.89
CA LEU A 37 4.05 -16.13 19.23
C LEU A 37 5.18 -15.55 18.39
N LYS A 38 6.22 -16.34 18.10
CA LYS A 38 7.30 -15.92 17.18
C LYS A 38 6.76 -15.69 15.77
N THR A 39 5.98 -16.62 15.26
CA THR A 39 5.37 -16.48 13.93
C THR A 39 4.46 -15.26 13.85
N ALA A 40 3.65 -15.01 14.88
CA ALA A 40 2.79 -13.82 14.95
C ALA A 40 3.61 -12.52 14.96
N LEU A 41 4.70 -12.48 15.75
CA LEU A 41 5.60 -11.31 15.81
C LEU A 41 6.33 -11.08 14.48
N GLU A 42 6.78 -12.15 13.81
CA GLU A 42 7.40 -12.07 12.49
C GLU A 42 6.40 -11.58 11.43
N MET A 43 5.16 -12.03 11.48
CA MET A 43 4.09 -11.54 10.60
C MET A 43 3.78 -10.07 10.86
N GLU A 44 3.66 -9.64 12.13
CA GLU A 44 3.44 -8.24 12.50
C GLU A 44 4.58 -7.35 12.02
N ASN A 45 5.85 -7.75 12.24
CA ASN A 45 7.02 -7.04 11.74
C ASN A 45 7.01 -6.94 10.22
N LYS A 46 6.70 -8.03 9.52
CA LYS A 46 6.59 -8.04 8.06
C LYS A 46 5.49 -7.11 7.55
N MET A 47 4.35 -7.07 8.22
CA MET A 47 3.25 -6.14 7.90
C MET A 47 3.64 -4.67 8.14
N MET A 48 4.48 -4.39 9.15
CA MET A 48 5.01 -3.05 9.38
C MET A 48 6.08 -2.65 8.34
N GLU A 49 6.85 -3.63 7.82
CA GLU A 49 7.85 -3.40 6.79
C GLU A 49 7.26 -3.29 5.38
N GLU A 50 6.21 -4.08 5.09
CA GLU A 50 5.51 -4.10 3.80
C GLU A 50 3.99 -3.94 4.01
N PRO A 51 3.54 -2.73 4.39
CA PRO A 51 2.13 -2.49 4.70
C PRO A 51 1.24 -2.64 3.48
N GLU A 52 0.02 -3.15 3.71
CA GLU A 52 -1.00 -3.35 2.69
C GLU A 52 -2.12 -2.31 2.80
N PHE A 53 -2.62 -1.88 1.65
CA PHE A 53 -3.71 -0.91 1.54
C PHE A 53 -4.71 -1.33 0.48
N GLU A 54 -5.93 -0.79 0.57
CA GLU A 54 -6.93 -0.82 -0.48
C GLU A 54 -7.06 0.55 -1.11
N ILE A 55 -6.98 0.62 -2.44
CA ILE A 55 -7.37 1.79 -3.23
C ILE A 55 -8.80 1.56 -3.70
N VAL A 56 -9.76 2.25 -3.10
CA VAL A 56 -11.17 2.20 -3.48
C VAL A 56 -11.43 3.26 -4.54
N THR A 57 -11.83 2.84 -5.73
CA THR A 57 -12.10 3.73 -6.86
C THR A 57 -13.56 3.68 -7.30
N THR A 58 -13.93 4.55 -8.24
CA THR A 58 -15.23 4.47 -8.94
C THR A 58 -15.36 3.25 -9.84
N HIS A 59 -14.23 2.58 -10.18
CA HIS A 59 -14.18 1.42 -11.09
C HIS A 59 -13.91 0.09 -10.36
N GLY A 60 -13.77 0.10 -9.04
CA GLY A 60 -13.51 -1.06 -8.22
C GLY A 60 -12.42 -0.82 -7.19
N THR A 61 -12.09 -1.85 -6.45
CA THR A 61 -11.06 -1.82 -5.39
C THR A 61 -9.85 -2.62 -5.82
N MET A 62 -8.67 -2.06 -5.62
CA MET A 62 -7.37 -2.72 -5.78
C MET A 62 -6.72 -2.84 -4.41
N LYS A 63 -6.17 -4.01 -4.10
CA LYS A 63 -5.33 -4.20 -2.92
C LYS A 63 -3.87 -4.06 -3.35
N LEU A 64 -3.10 -3.34 -2.59
CA LEU A 64 -1.68 -3.10 -2.86
C LEU A 64 -0.82 -3.41 -1.65
N LYS A 65 0.42 -3.75 -1.92
CA LYS A 65 1.49 -3.92 -0.94
C LYS A 65 2.63 -2.96 -1.25
N LEU A 66 3.17 -2.29 -0.23
CA LEU A 66 4.35 -1.45 -0.36
C LEU A 66 5.61 -2.24 -0.04
N TYR A 67 6.72 -1.87 -0.66
CA TYR A 67 7.99 -2.59 -0.55
C TYR A 67 8.89 -2.05 0.56
N SER A 68 9.54 -2.95 1.30
CA SER A 68 10.46 -2.62 2.40
C SER A 68 11.77 -1.97 1.93
N LYS A 69 12.26 -2.31 0.72
CA LYS A 69 13.53 -1.79 0.18
C LYS A 69 13.45 -0.37 -0.37
N THR A 70 12.28 0.25 -0.39
CA THR A 70 12.07 1.65 -0.78
C THR A 70 11.42 2.46 0.35
N PRO A 71 12.07 2.53 1.53
CA PRO A 71 11.45 3.04 2.75
C PRO A 71 11.00 4.50 2.66
N LYS A 72 11.71 5.36 1.92
CA LYS A 72 11.33 6.77 1.80
C LYS A 72 10.01 6.94 1.03
N HIS A 73 9.84 6.19 -0.07
CA HIS A 73 8.59 6.22 -0.84
C HIS A 73 7.46 5.55 -0.09
N ARG A 74 7.73 4.40 0.54
CA ARG A 74 6.77 3.69 1.40
C ARG A 74 6.25 4.60 2.51
N ASP A 75 7.15 5.16 3.32
CA ASP A 75 6.78 5.95 4.50
C ASP A 75 6.07 7.25 4.10
N ASN A 76 6.49 7.87 3.00
CA ASN A 76 5.81 9.03 2.41
C ASN A 76 4.38 8.68 1.96
N PHE A 77 4.19 7.57 1.24
CA PHE A 77 2.86 7.14 0.82
C PHE A 77 1.96 6.84 2.03
N VAL A 78 2.48 6.12 3.03
CA VAL A 78 1.77 5.84 4.29
C VAL A 78 1.34 7.13 5.01
N GLN A 79 2.20 8.13 5.05
CA GLN A 79 1.88 9.42 5.66
C GLN A 79 0.74 10.13 4.91
N LEU A 80 0.81 10.19 3.58
CA LEU A 80 -0.23 10.81 2.75
C LEU A 80 -1.57 10.08 2.85
N VAL A 81 -1.55 8.74 2.99
CA VAL A 81 -2.78 7.95 3.24
C VAL A 81 -3.38 8.31 4.60
N LYS A 82 -2.58 8.42 5.67
CA LYS A 82 -3.05 8.83 7.00
C LYS A 82 -3.67 10.23 7.00
N GLU A 83 -3.17 11.12 6.15
CA GLU A 83 -3.66 12.48 5.96
C GLU A 83 -4.88 12.54 5.02
N LYS A 84 -5.34 11.41 4.48
CA LYS A 84 -6.40 11.33 3.46
C LYS A 84 -6.10 12.17 2.22
N TYR A 85 -4.81 12.32 1.93
CA TYR A 85 -4.34 13.16 0.82
C TYR A 85 -4.84 12.68 -0.54
N TYR A 86 -5.12 11.39 -0.70
CA TYR A 86 -5.56 10.83 -1.96
C TYR A 86 -7.07 10.85 -2.18
N ASP A 87 -7.86 11.16 -1.14
CA ASP A 87 -9.32 11.15 -1.23
C ASP A 87 -9.82 12.19 -2.24
N GLY A 88 -10.65 11.75 -3.17
CA GLY A 88 -11.21 12.59 -4.24
C GLY A 88 -10.26 12.90 -5.40
N ILE A 89 -9.01 12.43 -5.38
CA ILE A 89 -8.05 12.57 -6.49
C ILE A 89 -8.47 11.70 -7.67
N ARG A 90 -8.30 12.21 -8.88
CA ARG A 90 -8.57 11.50 -10.13
C ARG A 90 -7.33 10.83 -10.70
N PHE A 91 -7.55 9.75 -11.44
CA PHE A 91 -6.59 9.28 -12.42
C PHE A 91 -6.60 10.28 -13.58
N HIS A 92 -5.69 11.22 -13.55
CA HIS A 92 -5.64 12.35 -14.47
C HIS A 92 -4.92 12.04 -15.79
N ARG A 93 -4.25 10.89 -15.89
CA ARG A 93 -3.61 10.39 -17.11
C ARG A 93 -3.74 8.88 -17.17
N VAL A 94 -4.35 8.40 -18.24
CA VAL A 94 -4.64 6.99 -18.48
C VAL A 94 -4.22 6.65 -19.91
N ILE A 95 -3.32 5.69 -20.07
CA ILE A 95 -2.88 5.21 -21.39
C ILE A 95 -3.04 3.70 -21.40
N GLU A 96 -4.00 3.23 -22.20
CA GLU A 96 -4.19 1.81 -22.46
C GLU A 96 -2.90 1.19 -23.05
N GLY A 97 -2.52 0.01 -22.59
CA GLY A 97 -1.27 -0.63 -23.00
C GLY A 97 -0.01 -0.01 -22.40
N PHE A 98 -0.15 0.91 -21.40
CA PHE A 98 1.00 1.51 -20.71
C PHE A 98 0.80 1.60 -19.19
N MET A 99 0.07 2.62 -18.70
CA MET A 99 -0.11 2.85 -17.26
C MET A 99 -1.33 3.72 -16.94
N ILE A 100 -1.72 3.74 -15.68
CA ILE A 100 -2.71 4.66 -15.11
C ILE A 100 -2.07 5.51 -14.02
N GLN A 101 -2.18 6.83 -14.08
CA GLN A 101 -1.48 7.78 -13.20
C GLN A 101 -2.45 8.64 -12.38
N ALA A 102 -2.15 8.77 -11.09
CA ALA A 102 -2.91 9.54 -10.12
C ALA A 102 -1.98 10.31 -9.16
N GLY A 103 -2.54 10.88 -8.09
CA GLY A 103 -1.79 11.52 -7.00
C GLY A 103 -1.59 13.02 -7.13
N ASP A 104 -2.18 13.67 -8.14
CA ASP A 104 -2.17 15.11 -8.30
C ASP A 104 -3.35 15.77 -7.54
N PRO A 105 -3.11 16.61 -6.51
CA PRO A 105 -4.17 17.29 -5.77
C PRO A 105 -5.00 18.27 -6.61
N TYR A 106 -4.44 18.82 -7.70
CA TYR A 106 -5.22 19.68 -8.61
C TYR A 106 -6.32 18.89 -9.32
N SER A 107 -6.17 17.61 -9.48
CA SER A 107 -7.18 16.76 -10.13
C SER A 107 -8.49 16.59 -9.34
N ARG A 108 -8.57 17.07 -8.11
CA ARG A 108 -9.85 17.16 -7.37
C ARG A 108 -10.79 18.22 -7.93
N ASP A 109 -10.23 19.24 -8.57
CA ASP A 109 -10.94 20.41 -9.04
C ASP A 109 -10.91 20.45 -10.58
N THR A 110 -12.08 20.25 -11.19
CA THR A 110 -12.21 20.28 -12.65
C THR A 110 -11.96 21.65 -13.25
N SER A 111 -12.10 22.72 -12.48
CA SER A 111 -11.75 24.07 -12.94
C SER A 111 -10.25 24.26 -13.16
N LYS A 112 -9.42 23.38 -12.59
CA LYS A 112 -7.95 23.34 -12.71
C LYS A 112 -7.44 22.33 -13.72
N ILE A 113 -8.27 21.89 -14.65
CA ILE A 113 -7.92 20.82 -15.60
C ILE A 113 -6.62 21.11 -16.37
N ASP A 114 -6.31 22.37 -16.68
CA ASP A 114 -5.08 22.76 -17.36
C ASP A 114 -3.81 22.61 -16.49
N LEU A 115 -3.97 22.44 -15.20
CA LEU A 115 -2.90 22.24 -14.21
C LEU A 115 -2.74 20.78 -13.80
N TRP A 116 -3.63 19.89 -14.23
CA TRP A 116 -3.55 18.47 -13.90
C TRP A 116 -2.23 17.86 -14.36
N GLY A 117 -1.62 17.06 -13.50
CA GLY A 117 -0.29 16.50 -13.67
C GLY A 117 0.85 17.38 -13.15
N GLN A 118 0.56 18.62 -12.70
CA GLN A 118 1.58 19.56 -12.22
C GLN A 118 1.57 19.73 -10.69
N GLY A 119 0.52 19.26 -10.02
CA GLY A 119 0.34 19.39 -8.57
C GLY A 119 1.11 18.37 -7.75
N GLY A 120 1.23 18.65 -6.47
CA GLY A 120 1.87 17.82 -5.47
C GLY A 120 2.24 18.64 -4.24
N PRO A 121 2.75 18.02 -3.17
CA PRO A 121 3.38 18.73 -2.09
C PRO A 121 4.65 19.45 -2.60
N ASP A 122 5.14 20.42 -1.86
CA ASP A 122 6.29 21.28 -2.19
C ASP A 122 7.66 20.62 -1.94
N TYR A 123 7.68 19.30 -1.80
CA TYR A 123 8.89 18.49 -1.66
C TYR A 123 8.98 17.38 -2.71
N THR A 124 10.16 16.80 -2.83
CA THR A 124 10.43 15.62 -3.65
C THR A 124 11.00 14.49 -2.81
N VAL A 125 10.81 13.25 -3.25
CA VAL A 125 11.38 12.05 -2.61
C VAL A 125 12.62 11.62 -3.40
N PRO A 126 13.80 11.51 -2.77
CA PRO A 126 15.00 11.02 -3.45
C PRO A 126 14.79 9.64 -4.05
N ALA A 127 15.32 9.39 -5.24
CA ALA A 127 15.19 8.11 -5.92
C ALA A 127 15.72 6.94 -5.07
N GLU A 128 15.01 5.81 -5.14
CA GLU A 128 15.34 4.55 -4.49
C GLU A 128 15.24 3.41 -5.52
N PHE A 129 16.24 3.31 -6.42
CA PHE A 129 16.24 2.26 -7.45
C PHE A 129 16.70 0.93 -6.85
N VAL A 130 15.89 -0.11 -7.02
CA VAL A 130 16.15 -1.47 -6.54
C VAL A 130 16.12 -2.41 -7.74
N ASN A 131 17.24 -3.05 -8.04
CA ASN A 131 17.40 -3.89 -9.25
C ASN A 131 16.46 -5.10 -9.31
N GLU A 132 15.91 -5.50 -8.17
CA GLU A 132 14.96 -6.63 -8.07
C GLU A 132 13.53 -6.23 -8.43
N TYR A 133 13.24 -4.92 -8.52
CA TYR A 133 11.92 -4.41 -8.85
C TYR A 133 11.89 -3.92 -10.29
N TRP A 134 10.94 -4.43 -11.06
CA TRP A 134 10.71 -4.04 -12.45
C TRP A 134 9.25 -3.67 -12.66
N HIS A 135 8.98 -2.98 -13.78
CA HIS A 135 7.65 -2.50 -14.14
C HIS A 135 6.74 -3.62 -14.66
N LYS A 136 6.54 -4.69 -13.87
CA LYS A 136 5.52 -5.72 -14.17
C LYS A 136 4.11 -5.12 -14.09
N LYS A 137 3.12 -5.79 -14.70
CA LYS A 137 1.71 -5.39 -14.55
C LYS A 137 1.35 -5.29 -13.07
N GLY A 138 0.73 -4.17 -12.68
CA GLY A 138 0.37 -3.88 -11.29
C GLY A 138 1.50 -3.27 -10.46
N ALA A 139 2.73 -3.13 -10.96
CA ALA A 139 3.78 -2.40 -10.24
C ALA A 139 3.35 -0.93 -10.02
N ILE A 140 3.64 -0.41 -8.82
CA ILE A 140 3.36 0.96 -8.41
C ILE A 140 4.67 1.72 -8.37
N ALA A 141 4.79 2.75 -9.21
CA ALA A 141 5.99 3.56 -9.32
C ALA A 141 5.68 5.05 -9.15
N ALA A 142 6.65 5.77 -8.60
CA ALA A 142 6.53 7.19 -8.35
C ALA A 142 6.78 8.00 -9.63
N ALA A 143 5.88 8.94 -9.95
CA ALA A 143 6.07 9.87 -11.05
C ALA A 143 7.16 10.89 -10.74
N ARG A 144 7.78 11.44 -11.75
CA ARG A 144 8.82 12.47 -11.63
C ARG A 144 8.89 13.38 -12.85
N LYS A 145 9.53 14.53 -12.70
CA LYS A 145 9.88 15.39 -13.85
C LYS A 145 10.96 14.74 -14.72
N GLY A 146 10.98 15.10 -16.01
CA GLY A 146 11.97 14.60 -16.96
C GLY A 146 13.41 15.00 -16.59
N ASP A 147 14.40 14.26 -17.10
CA ASP A 147 15.81 14.31 -16.69
C ASP A 147 16.44 15.70 -16.85
N MET A 148 16.06 16.49 -17.85
CA MET A 148 16.59 17.86 -18.05
C MET A 148 16.23 18.78 -16.86
N ALA A 149 15.03 18.66 -16.34
CA ALA A 149 14.56 19.47 -15.19
C ALA A 149 14.87 18.79 -13.85
N ASN A 150 15.23 17.52 -13.85
CA ASN A 150 15.41 16.71 -12.67
C ASN A 150 16.52 15.65 -12.83
N PRO A 151 17.78 16.06 -12.96
CA PRO A 151 18.90 15.14 -13.19
C PRO A 151 19.13 14.16 -12.03
N ARG A 152 18.63 14.46 -10.84
CA ARG A 152 18.69 13.57 -9.67
C ARG A 152 17.61 12.50 -9.69
N LYS A 153 16.69 12.54 -10.64
CA LYS A 153 15.56 11.61 -10.78
C LYS A 153 14.71 11.48 -9.50
N ALA A 154 14.65 12.55 -8.70
CA ALA A 154 13.81 12.59 -7.51
C ALA A 154 12.34 12.52 -7.92
N SER A 155 11.56 11.74 -7.18
CA SER A 155 10.14 11.57 -7.42
C SER A 155 9.33 12.77 -6.94
N THR A 156 8.16 13.00 -7.53
CA THR A 156 7.19 13.93 -6.94
C THR A 156 6.78 13.42 -5.56
N GLY A 157 6.33 14.33 -4.70
CA GLY A 157 5.93 13.93 -3.34
C GLY A 157 4.64 13.11 -3.27
N SER A 158 3.79 13.10 -4.33
CA SER A 158 2.49 12.42 -4.25
C SER A 158 2.05 11.67 -5.50
N GLN A 159 2.53 12.05 -6.71
CA GLN A 159 2.04 11.40 -7.91
C GLN A 159 2.67 10.03 -8.11
N PHE A 160 1.85 9.06 -8.48
CA PHE A 160 2.26 7.68 -8.76
C PHE A 160 1.51 7.15 -9.98
N TYR A 161 2.05 6.11 -10.59
CA TYR A 161 1.36 5.36 -11.63
C TYR A 161 1.38 3.87 -11.34
N ILE A 162 0.38 3.18 -11.88
CA ILE A 162 0.24 1.72 -11.82
C ILE A 162 0.41 1.19 -13.25
N VAL A 163 1.30 0.24 -13.41
CA VAL A 163 1.61 -0.36 -14.72
C VAL A 163 0.42 -1.20 -15.21
N HIS A 164 -0.02 -0.94 -16.44
CA HIS A 164 -1.02 -1.75 -17.13
C HIS A 164 -0.36 -2.82 -18.00
N ASP A 165 0.63 -2.45 -18.84
CA ASP A 165 1.39 -3.37 -19.69
C ASP A 165 2.89 -3.27 -19.38
N GLU A 166 3.47 -4.39 -18.94
CA GLU A 166 4.89 -4.47 -18.59
C GLU A 166 5.81 -4.26 -19.78
N ASN A 167 5.45 -4.76 -20.98
CA ASN A 167 6.29 -4.65 -22.17
C ASN A 167 6.51 -3.20 -22.58
N ALA A 168 5.50 -2.37 -22.44
CA ALA A 168 5.59 -0.94 -22.71
C ALA A 168 6.42 -0.17 -21.67
N CYS A 169 6.60 -0.74 -20.47
CA CYS A 169 7.26 -0.08 -19.36
C CYS A 169 8.73 -0.50 -19.13
N LEU A 170 9.28 -1.47 -19.87
CA LEU A 170 10.64 -1.99 -19.68
C LEU A 170 11.72 -0.88 -19.69
N HIS A 171 11.54 0.16 -20.49
CA HIS A 171 12.48 1.29 -20.58
C HIS A 171 12.50 2.18 -19.32
N LEU A 172 11.55 1.99 -18.39
CA LEU A 172 11.46 2.74 -17.14
C LEU A 172 12.21 2.07 -15.98
N ASP A 173 12.65 0.82 -16.16
CA ASP A 173 13.39 0.10 -15.14
C ASP A 173 14.70 0.81 -14.80
N GLY A 174 14.97 0.98 -13.48
CA GLY A 174 16.10 1.76 -13.00
C GLY A 174 16.04 3.26 -13.28
N GLN A 175 14.94 3.76 -13.84
CA GLN A 175 14.71 5.17 -14.12
C GLN A 175 13.63 5.80 -13.24
N TYR A 176 12.71 4.99 -12.74
CA TYR A 176 11.64 5.38 -11.82
C TYR A 176 11.65 4.46 -10.60
N THR A 177 11.33 5.00 -9.43
CA THR A 177 11.28 4.20 -8.20
C THR A 177 9.96 3.43 -8.15
N ILE A 178 10.08 2.11 -8.20
CA ILE A 178 8.97 1.18 -7.92
C ILE A 178 8.94 0.94 -6.42
N PHE A 179 7.82 1.25 -5.75
CA PHE A 179 7.73 1.18 -4.30
C PHE A 179 6.60 0.28 -3.78
N GLY A 180 5.90 -0.41 -4.68
CA GLY A 180 4.83 -1.33 -4.34
C GLY A 180 4.28 -2.08 -5.55
N GLU A 181 3.27 -2.87 -5.30
CA GLU A 181 2.53 -3.62 -6.32
C GLU A 181 1.07 -3.81 -5.94
N VAL A 182 0.21 -3.92 -6.93
CA VAL A 182 -1.17 -4.38 -6.78
C VAL A 182 -1.16 -5.91 -6.67
N THR A 183 -1.69 -6.42 -5.56
CA THR A 183 -1.75 -7.85 -5.26
C THR A 183 -3.09 -8.48 -5.60
N GLU A 184 -4.17 -7.70 -5.55
CA GLU A 184 -5.52 -8.11 -5.92
C GLU A 184 -6.22 -6.99 -6.69
N GLY A 185 -7.13 -7.34 -7.61
CA GLY A 185 -7.87 -6.36 -8.41
C GLY A 185 -7.09 -5.86 -9.64
N LEU A 186 -6.22 -6.70 -10.23
CA LEU A 186 -5.53 -6.36 -11.49
C LEU A 186 -6.49 -6.05 -12.64
N ASP A 187 -7.68 -6.67 -12.64
CA ASP A 187 -8.77 -6.39 -13.57
C ASP A 187 -9.36 -4.97 -13.42
N VAL A 188 -9.22 -4.35 -12.24
CA VAL A 188 -9.58 -2.93 -12.06
C VAL A 188 -8.66 -2.02 -12.85
N ILE A 189 -7.36 -2.37 -12.91
CA ILE A 189 -6.38 -1.64 -13.74
C ILE A 189 -6.84 -1.69 -15.20
N ASP A 190 -7.24 -2.87 -15.69
CA ASP A 190 -7.70 -3.05 -17.07
C ASP A 190 -8.98 -2.22 -17.35
N ARG A 191 -9.94 -2.22 -16.41
CA ARG A 191 -11.16 -1.39 -16.55
C ARG A 191 -10.85 0.10 -16.57
N ILE A 192 -9.91 0.56 -15.76
CA ILE A 192 -9.50 1.97 -15.76
C ILE A 192 -8.73 2.29 -17.03
N ALA A 193 -7.83 1.42 -17.47
CA ALA A 193 -7.03 1.64 -18.67
C ALA A 193 -7.87 1.71 -19.95
N ALA A 194 -9.03 1.02 -19.97
CA ALA A 194 -9.93 0.96 -21.11
C ALA A 194 -10.92 2.14 -21.22
N VAL A 195 -10.94 3.08 -20.26
CA VAL A 195 -11.86 4.22 -20.35
C VAL A 195 -11.50 5.15 -21.52
N PRO A 196 -12.47 5.74 -22.20
CA PRO A 196 -12.21 6.73 -23.24
C PRO A 196 -11.49 7.97 -22.68
N VAL A 197 -10.46 8.43 -23.37
CA VAL A 197 -9.62 9.56 -22.97
C VAL A 197 -9.60 10.65 -24.03
N ASP A 198 -9.27 11.87 -23.63
CA ASP A 198 -9.04 12.99 -24.53
C ASP A 198 -7.62 12.95 -25.13
N ARG A 199 -7.29 13.96 -25.94
CA ARG A 199 -5.98 14.11 -26.60
C ARG A 199 -4.78 14.28 -25.64
N TYR A 200 -5.05 14.45 -24.36
CA TYR A 200 -4.06 14.58 -23.28
C TYR A 200 -4.04 13.35 -22.34
N ASP A 201 -4.63 12.24 -22.80
CA ASP A 201 -4.75 10.99 -22.06
C ASP A 201 -5.61 11.14 -20.76
N ARG A 202 -6.51 12.13 -20.70
CA ARG A 202 -7.41 12.36 -19.56
C ARG A 202 -8.73 11.65 -19.79
N PRO A 203 -9.22 10.85 -18.83
CA PRO A 203 -10.53 10.23 -18.93
C PRO A 203 -11.64 11.27 -19.16
N TYR A 204 -12.55 11.02 -20.12
CA TYR A 204 -13.75 11.85 -20.29
C TYR A 204 -14.71 11.73 -19.09
N GLU A 205 -14.82 10.52 -18.52
CA GLU A 205 -15.55 10.29 -17.28
C GLU A 205 -14.56 10.16 -16.12
N ASP A 206 -14.83 10.86 -15.03
CA ASP A 206 -13.93 10.90 -13.89
C ASP A 206 -13.70 9.52 -13.27
N VAL A 207 -12.45 9.05 -13.26
CA VAL A 207 -12.00 7.90 -12.49
C VAL A 207 -11.42 8.42 -11.17
N ILE A 208 -12.16 8.25 -10.08
CA ILE A 208 -11.84 8.88 -8.79
C ILE A 208 -11.36 7.83 -7.78
N ILE A 209 -10.29 8.16 -7.06
CA ILE A 209 -9.91 7.49 -5.82
C ILE A 209 -10.87 8.02 -4.73
N LYS A 210 -11.78 7.16 -4.27
CA LYS A 210 -12.71 7.50 -3.19
C LYS A 210 -11.98 7.61 -1.85
N GLU A 211 -11.13 6.62 -1.59
CA GLU A 211 -10.26 6.57 -0.42
C GLU A 211 -9.11 5.58 -0.66
N ILE A 212 -8.02 5.75 0.08
CA ILE A 212 -7.00 4.72 0.29
C ILE A 212 -6.99 4.42 1.79
N ARG A 213 -7.16 3.14 2.14
CA ARG A 213 -7.24 2.71 3.53
C ARG A 213 -6.33 1.51 3.81
N PRO A 214 -5.78 1.37 5.04
CA PRO A 214 -5.07 0.16 5.43
C PRO A 214 -5.98 -1.07 5.33
N VAL A 215 -5.41 -2.19 4.90
CA VAL A 215 -6.11 -3.49 5.01
C VAL A 215 -6.22 -3.83 6.49
N SER A 216 -7.45 -3.93 6.99
CA SER A 216 -7.68 -4.40 8.36
C SER A 216 -7.31 -5.88 8.44
N VAL A 217 -6.37 -6.20 9.34
CA VAL A 217 -6.16 -7.60 9.72
C VAL A 217 -7.45 -8.09 10.35
N PRO A 218 -8.04 -9.22 9.92
CA PRO A 218 -9.12 -9.83 10.68
C PRO A 218 -8.59 -10.11 12.09
N VAL A 219 -9.13 -9.41 13.07
CA VAL A 219 -8.93 -9.83 14.46
C VAL A 219 -9.60 -11.20 14.53
N ALA A 220 -8.81 -12.27 14.74
CA ALA A 220 -9.37 -13.57 15.00
C ALA A 220 -10.33 -13.38 16.18
N ASP A 221 -11.62 -13.65 15.96
CA ASP A 221 -12.60 -13.64 17.01
C ASP A 221 -12.06 -14.53 18.14
N PRO A 222 -12.03 -14.06 19.39
CA PRO A 222 -11.65 -14.90 20.49
C PRO A 222 -12.59 -16.12 20.48
N GLU A 223 -12.01 -17.31 20.30
CA GLU A 223 -12.75 -18.57 20.30
C GLU A 223 -13.75 -18.52 21.48
N GLU A 224 -15.03 -18.64 21.15
CA GLU A 224 -16.10 -18.78 22.13
C GLU A 224 -15.73 -19.94 23.05
N PRO A 225 -15.66 -19.78 24.37
CA PRO A 225 -15.29 -20.86 25.26
C PRO A 225 -16.28 -21.99 25.05
N ALA A 226 -15.77 -23.15 24.67
CA ALA A 226 -16.55 -24.38 24.51
C ALA A 226 -17.30 -24.62 25.83
N ASP A 227 -18.60 -24.29 25.84
CA ASP A 227 -19.47 -24.49 26.97
C ASP A 227 -19.81 -25.97 27.10
N THR A 228 -19.23 -26.51 28.20
CA THR A 228 -19.81 -27.49 29.10
C THR A 228 -20.39 -28.79 28.60
N LEU A 229 -19.68 -29.77 28.98
CA LEU A 229 -20.18 -31.03 29.53
C LEU A 229 -21.35 -30.83 30.51
N LYS A 230 -22.58 -31.10 30.06
CA LYS A 230 -23.68 -31.46 30.95
C LYS A 230 -23.51 -32.93 31.30
N THR A 231 -23.15 -33.19 32.52
CA THR A 231 -23.30 -34.49 33.16
C THR A 231 -24.76 -34.67 33.58
N GLU A 232 -25.37 -35.70 33.09
CA GLU A 232 -26.44 -36.44 33.77
C GLU A 232 -25.86 -37.67 34.43
#